data_210b66b8788a83f9e8e4c7bd3149054f
#
_entry.id   210b66b8788a83f9e8e4c7bd3149054f
#
_cell.length_a   1.000
_cell.length_b   1.000
_cell.length_c   1.000
_cell.angle_alpha   90.00
_cell.angle_beta   90.00
_cell.angle_gamma   90.00
#
_symmetry.space_group_name_H-M   'P 1'
#
loop_
_entity.id
_entity.type
_entity.pdbx_description
1 polymer ?
#
loop_
_entity_poly.entity_id
_entity_poly.type
_entity_poly.pdbx_seq_one_letter_code
_entity_poly.pdbx_strand_id
1 'polypeptide(L)'
;MKIYKRLCATFAVAMFAGICFAQTEKDTVYVFLENMPDAGIYLPPPPDMTSTTYADDFAQWQWGKTVRPTERGQQANDDSQWGIGGMIRIHQGTLGFEISKEKTPAIYKLLYNVLWTENLSTHNAKRKYMRTRPFAQYNEHTWGRFDNERELRFNGSYPSGHTSLGWSTALVLAEMVPELQDTLLRTGYQYGESRVIVGAHYQSDVDAGFLCGTTAVAVMHASQYFQKDLEAARKEYCKIKGIKNVSQTQGFPNGAKIFDGPVTEDSHRFYGDVIKYYETLPERETERGEQAKADADNSVDAMMKTFSTAAFEISRDSNPAIAALLDYTRENLIKTAGELGNTTFRERPYVRLNPRRNKTLISEDEDTLKGTTSYPSTHSEIGWGLALLLVEIGPREAANDILGRGFEYGRSRVIAGYNYPSDVQTARLWASATLAHLHTVPEFKQLLQAAKDELNPPAKGKKKKK
;
A
#
# COMPACT_ATOMS: atom_id res chain seq x y z
N MET A 1 37.54 -30.15 -23.14
CA MET A 1 38.27 -29.48 -22.04
C MET A 1 38.27 -27.94 -22.11
N LYS A 2 37.93 -27.29 -23.23
CA LYS A 2 37.85 -25.80 -23.36
C LYS A 2 36.45 -25.17 -23.04
N ILE A 3 35.42 -25.99 -23.02
CA ILE A 3 34.03 -25.51 -22.74
C ILE A 3 33.77 -25.39 -21.23
N TYR A 4 34.36 -26.25 -20.39
CA TYR A 4 34.23 -26.21 -18.94
C TYR A 4 34.92 -25.00 -18.28
N LYS A 5 35.97 -24.43 -18.88
CA LYS A 5 36.64 -23.23 -18.35
C LYS A 5 35.88 -21.92 -18.58
N ARG A 6 34.95 -21.87 -19.54
CA ARG A 6 34.12 -20.69 -19.78
C ARG A 6 32.89 -20.64 -18.89
N LEU A 7 32.35 -21.77 -18.45
CA LEU A 7 31.24 -21.80 -17.48
C LEU A 7 31.67 -21.41 -16.05
N CYS A 8 32.91 -21.78 -15.65
CA CYS A 8 33.42 -21.37 -14.32
C CYS A 8 33.75 -19.86 -14.22
N ALA A 9 34.14 -19.23 -15.34
CA ALA A 9 34.40 -17.78 -15.34
C ALA A 9 33.12 -16.93 -15.24
N THR A 10 31.99 -17.41 -15.81
CA THR A 10 30.70 -16.70 -15.73
C THR A 10 30.08 -16.84 -14.36
N PHE A 11 30.30 -17.95 -13.63
CA PHE A 11 29.84 -18.11 -12.25
C PHE A 11 30.67 -17.29 -11.25
N ALA A 12 31.98 -17.11 -11.49
CA ALA A 12 32.84 -16.27 -10.65
C ALA A 12 32.52 -14.78 -10.78
N VAL A 13 32.11 -14.29 -11.96
CA VAL A 13 31.68 -12.89 -12.17
C VAL A 13 30.33 -12.61 -11.49
N ALA A 14 29.40 -13.58 -11.46
CA ALA A 14 28.15 -13.47 -10.76
C ALA A 14 28.32 -13.48 -9.22
N MET A 15 29.28 -14.24 -8.67
CA MET A 15 29.64 -14.20 -7.24
C MET A 15 30.38 -12.92 -6.85
N PHE A 16 31.25 -12.37 -7.72
CA PHE A 16 31.92 -11.11 -7.44
C PHE A 16 30.99 -9.89 -7.53
N ALA A 17 30.00 -9.91 -8.42
CA ALA A 17 28.92 -8.92 -8.46
C ALA A 17 28.06 -8.96 -7.19
N GLY A 18 27.76 -10.16 -6.66
CA GLY A 18 27.04 -10.33 -5.40
C GLY A 18 27.81 -9.81 -4.17
N ILE A 19 29.14 -9.94 -4.14
CA ILE A 19 29.99 -9.47 -3.02
C ILE A 19 30.19 -7.94 -3.09
N CYS A 20 30.29 -7.34 -4.27
CA CYS A 20 30.29 -5.88 -4.43
C CYS A 20 28.93 -5.25 -4.09
N PHE A 21 27.81 -5.95 -4.36
CA PHE A 21 26.47 -5.49 -3.96
C PHE A 21 26.30 -5.46 -2.43
N ALA A 22 26.80 -6.47 -1.70
CA ALA A 22 26.66 -6.56 -0.25
C ALA A 22 27.38 -5.44 0.53
N GLN A 23 28.39 -4.81 -0.05
CA GLN A 23 29.16 -3.74 0.62
C GLN A 23 28.60 -2.33 0.32
N THR A 24 27.82 -2.18 -0.77
CA THR A 24 27.11 -0.95 -1.14
C THR A 24 25.67 -0.91 -0.63
N GLU A 25 25.09 -2.06 -0.24
CA GLU A 25 23.71 -2.16 0.25
C GLU A 25 23.47 -1.40 1.57
N LYS A 26 24.46 -1.32 2.47
CA LYS A 26 24.31 -0.64 3.78
C LYS A 26 23.95 0.84 3.71
N ASP A 27 24.22 1.51 2.58
CA ASP A 27 23.97 2.94 2.41
C ASP A 27 22.77 3.25 1.50
N THR A 28 22.10 2.22 0.92
CA THR A 28 21.07 2.39 -0.11
C THR A 28 19.67 1.90 0.26
N VAL A 29 19.52 1.16 1.36
CA VAL A 29 18.22 0.68 1.84
C VAL A 29 17.97 1.09 3.29
N TYR A 30 16.73 1.39 3.61
CA TYR A 30 16.30 1.70 4.98
C TYR A 30 15.96 0.45 5.78
N VAL A 31 15.57 -0.62 5.10
CA VAL A 31 15.21 -1.92 5.66
C VAL A 31 15.80 -3.01 4.78
N PHE A 32 16.45 -4.00 5.37
CA PHE A 32 16.98 -5.15 4.66
C PHE A 32 15.90 -6.20 4.37
N LEU A 33 16.15 -7.08 3.39
CA LEU A 33 15.18 -8.09 2.94
C LEU A 33 14.69 -9.01 4.09
N GLU A 34 15.58 -9.41 4.99
CA GLU A 34 15.24 -10.24 6.15
C GLU A 34 14.30 -9.58 7.15
N ASN A 35 14.20 -8.25 7.10
CA ASN A 35 13.33 -7.44 7.97
C ASN A 35 12.12 -6.88 7.21
N MET A 36 12.01 -7.12 5.90
CA MET A 36 10.87 -6.72 5.09
C MET A 36 9.75 -7.77 5.24
N PRO A 37 8.50 -7.37 5.57
CA PRO A 37 7.37 -8.30 5.57
C PRO A 37 7.22 -9.02 4.23
N ASP A 38 6.90 -10.31 4.28
CA ASP A 38 6.79 -11.16 3.09
C ASP A 38 5.37 -11.10 2.51
N ALA A 39 5.21 -10.39 1.39
CA ALA A 39 3.94 -10.28 0.69
C ALA A 39 3.39 -11.65 0.21
N GLY A 40 4.22 -12.67 0.11
CA GLY A 40 3.79 -14.05 -0.15
C GLY A 40 3.16 -14.74 1.06
N ILE A 41 3.19 -14.11 2.25
CA ILE A 41 2.57 -14.60 3.50
C ILE A 41 1.33 -13.77 3.83
N TYR A 42 1.44 -12.44 3.90
CA TYR A 42 0.34 -11.60 4.37
C TYR A 42 -0.69 -11.22 3.29
N LEU A 43 -0.39 -11.39 2.01
CA LEU A 43 -1.37 -11.23 0.92
C LEU A 43 -1.85 -12.59 0.42
N PRO A 44 -3.10 -12.65 -0.10
CA PRO A 44 -3.57 -13.86 -0.77
C PRO A 44 -2.71 -14.19 -2.00
N PRO A 45 -2.70 -15.45 -2.45
CA PRO A 45 -2.06 -15.81 -3.72
C PRO A 45 -2.74 -15.08 -4.89
N PRO A 46 -2.04 -14.91 -6.03
CA PRO A 46 -2.68 -14.40 -7.24
C PRO A 46 -3.84 -15.31 -7.66
N PRO A 47 -4.89 -14.79 -8.31
CA PRO A 47 -6.01 -15.57 -8.76
C PRO A 47 -5.58 -16.75 -9.65
N ASP A 48 -6.14 -17.94 -9.39
CA ASP A 48 -5.99 -19.09 -10.27
C ASP A 48 -6.68 -18.84 -11.61
N MET A 49 -6.10 -19.34 -12.71
CA MET A 49 -6.62 -19.12 -14.08
C MET A 49 -8.03 -19.67 -14.30
N THR A 50 -8.49 -20.59 -13.45
CA THR A 50 -9.83 -21.17 -13.50
C THR A 50 -10.84 -20.43 -12.64
N SER A 51 -10.39 -19.43 -11.85
CA SER A 51 -11.24 -18.67 -10.94
C SER A 51 -12.00 -17.56 -11.66
N THR A 52 -13.15 -17.18 -11.10
CA THR A 52 -13.92 -16.02 -11.57
C THR A 52 -13.18 -14.69 -11.34
N THR A 53 -12.34 -14.61 -10.32
CA THR A 53 -11.47 -13.45 -10.09
C THR A 53 -10.42 -13.29 -11.20
N TYR A 54 -9.94 -14.39 -11.80
CA TYR A 54 -9.08 -14.31 -12.98
C TYR A 54 -9.83 -13.82 -14.22
N ALA A 55 -11.12 -14.16 -14.36
CA ALA A 55 -11.96 -13.62 -15.43
C ALA A 55 -12.08 -12.09 -15.35
N ASP A 56 -12.16 -11.52 -14.12
CA ASP A 56 -12.09 -10.07 -13.91
C ASP A 56 -10.71 -9.52 -14.34
N ASP A 57 -9.61 -10.14 -13.94
CA ASP A 57 -8.25 -9.76 -14.38
C ASP A 57 -8.12 -9.70 -15.91
N PHE A 58 -8.70 -10.69 -16.61
CA PHE A 58 -8.74 -10.71 -18.06
C PHE A 58 -9.60 -9.57 -18.63
N ALA A 59 -10.77 -9.31 -18.06
CA ALA A 59 -11.65 -8.21 -18.47
C ALA A 59 -10.98 -6.83 -18.30
N GLN A 60 -10.28 -6.62 -17.18
CA GLN A 60 -9.53 -5.39 -16.92
C GLN A 60 -8.37 -5.20 -17.92
N TRP A 61 -7.66 -6.27 -18.23
CA TRP A 61 -6.61 -6.24 -19.25
C TRP A 61 -7.16 -5.89 -20.64
N GLN A 62 -8.35 -6.42 -21.03
CA GLN A 62 -9.01 -6.04 -22.28
C GLN A 62 -9.48 -4.58 -22.27
N TRP A 63 -10.05 -4.12 -21.16
CA TRP A 63 -10.40 -2.71 -20.98
C TRP A 63 -9.19 -1.80 -21.17
N GLY A 64 -8.03 -2.15 -20.60
CA GLY A 64 -6.81 -1.37 -20.75
C GLY A 64 -6.45 -1.07 -22.19
N LYS A 65 -6.71 -2.00 -23.13
CA LYS A 65 -6.48 -1.79 -24.58
C LYS A 65 -7.38 -0.70 -25.15
N THR A 66 -8.59 -0.54 -24.64
CA THR A 66 -9.51 0.51 -25.13
C THR A 66 -9.05 1.92 -24.70
N VAL A 67 -8.26 2.01 -23.63
CA VAL A 67 -7.72 3.26 -23.10
C VAL A 67 -6.44 3.70 -23.84
N ARG A 68 -5.68 2.77 -24.42
CA ARG A 68 -4.39 3.06 -25.08
C ARG A 68 -4.41 4.21 -26.09
N PRO A 69 -5.44 4.39 -26.96
CA PRO A 69 -5.49 5.49 -27.93
C PRO A 69 -5.82 6.86 -27.34
N THR A 70 -6.10 6.96 -26.04
CA THR A 70 -6.45 8.21 -25.35
C THR A 70 -5.21 8.90 -24.73
N GLU A 71 -5.37 10.14 -24.25
CA GLU A 71 -4.33 10.84 -23.48
C GLU A 71 -3.91 10.05 -22.23
N ARG A 72 -4.87 9.39 -21.55
CA ARG A 72 -4.57 8.51 -20.41
C ARG A 72 -3.73 7.29 -20.82
N GLY A 73 -3.98 6.75 -22.00
CA GLY A 73 -3.15 5.68 -22.57
C GLY A 73 -1.74 6.15 -22.91
N GLN A 74 -1.59 7.37 -23.43
CA GLN A 74 -0.28 7.96 -23.68
C GLN A 74 0.49 8.21 -22.38
N GLN A 75 -0.18 8.71 -21.33
CA GLN A 75 0.41 8.80 -19.99
C GLN A 75 0.87 7.43 -19.50
N ALA A 76 0.04 6.39 -19.63
CA ALA A 76 0.38 5.04 -19.22
C ALA A 76 1.60 4.47 -19.96
N ASN A 77 1.74 4.80 -21.26
CA ASN A 77 2.92 4.45 -22.06
C ASN A 77 4.20 5.06 -21.46
N ASP A 78 4.14 6.34 -21.08
CA ASP A 78 5.24 7.06 -20.43
C ASP A 78 5.52 6.52 -19.02
N ASP A 79 4.49 6.15 -18.25
CA ASP A 79 4.59 5.60 -16.89
C ASP A 79 5.22 4.21 -16.86
N SER A 80 5.50 3.59 -18.01
CA SER A 80 6.24 2.32 -18.08
C SER A 80 7.71 2.45 -17.67
N GLN A 81 8.24 3.68 -17.53
CA GLN A 81 9.61 3.89 -17.05
C GLN A 81 9.73 3.56 -15.55
N TRP A 82 10.41 2.47 -15.25
CA TRP A 82 10.71 2.06 -13.87
C TRP A 82 11.97 2.75 -13.35
N GLY A 83 12.10 2.78 -12.01
CA GLY A 83 13.31 3.24 -11.34
C GLY A 83 13.34 4.75 -11.07
N ILE A 84 14.51 5.24 -10.63
CA ILE A 84 14.67 6.63 -10.20
C ILE A 84 14.34 7.64 -11.31
N GLY A 85 14.67 7.33 -12.57
CA GLY A 85 14.33 8.18 -13.71
C GLY A 85 12.81 8.31 -13.91
N GLY A 86 12.04 7.22 -13.71
CA GLY A 86 10.59 7.24 -13.74
C GLY A 86 10.01 8.09 -12.62
N MET A 87 10.48 7.91 -11.39
CA MET A 87 10.02 8.69 -10.23
C MET A 87 10.31 10.18 -10.37
N ILE A 88 11.49 10.54 -10.83
CA ILE A 88 11.85 11.95 -11.11
C ILE A 88 10.89 12.51 -12.17
N ARG A 89 10.71 11.81 -13.28
CA ARG A 89 9.86 12.27 -14.40
C ARG A 89 8.43 12.60 -13.97
N ILE A 90 7.79 11.73 -13.17
CA ILE A 90 6.39 11.92 -12.78
C ILE A 90 6.19 12.95 -11.66
N HIS A 91 7.19 13.22 -10.82
CA HIS A 91 7.02 14.07 -9.64
C HIS A 91 7.71 15.45 -9.74
N GLN A 92 8.77 15.61 -10.55
CA GLN A 92 9.51 16.87 -10.59
C GLN A 92 8.66 18.05 -11.06
N GLY A 93 7.69 17.83 -11.96
CA GLY A 93 6.75 18.87 -12.42
C GLY A 93 5.88 19.40 -11.28
N THR A 94 5.35 18.51 -10.44
CA THR A 94 4.56 18.87 -9.25
C THR A 94 5.41 19.60 -8.20
N LEU A 95 6.64 19.15 -7.97
CA LEU A 95 7.56 19.81 -7.04
C LEU A 95 8.05 21.17 -7.57
N GLY A 96 8.07 21.36 -8.90
CA GLY A 96 8.35 22.63 -9.57
C GLY A 96 9.84 22.99 -9.63
N PHE A 97 10.72 21.97 -9.67
CA PHE A 97 12.16 22.11 -9.88
C PHE A 97 12.75 20.78 -10.40
N GLU A 98 13.93 20.86 -11.00
CA GLU A 98 14.67 19.69 -11.48
C GLU A 98 15.26 18.90 -10.29
N ILE A 99 15.05 17.59 -10.29
CA ILE A 99 15.59 16.66 -9.30
C ILE A 99 16.83 15.97 -9.90
N SER A 100 18.00 16.17 -9.28
CA SER A 100 19.25 15.50 -9.66
C SER A 100 20.20 15.36 -8.46
N LYS A 101 21.23 14.52 -8.60
CA LYS A 101 22.26 14.34 -7.57
C LYS A 101 23.00 15.67 -7.26
N GLU A 102 23.17 16.51 -8.27
CA GLU A 102 23.92 17.75 -8.21
C GLU A 102 23.10 18.89 -7.62
N LYS A 103 21.83 19.00 -8.02
CA LYS A 103 20.97 20.15 -7.67
C LYS A 103 20.17 19.93 -6.40
N THR A 104 19.74 18.68 -6.15
CA THR A 104 18.86 18.31 -5.05
C THR A 104 19.31 17.00 -4.39
N PRO A 105 20.55 16.96 -3.85
CA PRO A 105 21.18 15.72 -3.37
C PRO A 105 20.39 15.02 -2.27
N ALA A 106 19.73 15.76 -1.36
CA ALA A 106 18.95 15.14 -0.28
C ALA A 106 17.64 14.52 -0.78
N ILE A 107 16.91 15.22 -1.64
CA ILE A 107 15.68 14.70 -2.28
C ILE A 107 16.02 13.52 -3.18
N TYR A 108 17.08 13.63 -3.99
CA TYR A 108 17.51 12.52 -4.85
C TYR A 108 17.87 11.27 -4.02
N LYS A 109 18.65 11.44 -2.92
CA LYS A 109 19.01 10.35 -2.02
C LYS A 109 17.79 9.69 -1.40
N LEU A 110 16.83 10.48 -0.89
CA LEU A 110 15.58 9.98 -0.33
C LEU A 110 14.84 9.09 -1.35
N LEU A 111 14.60 9.59 -2.57
CA LEU A 111 13.92 8.86 -3.63
C LEU A 111 14.67 7.59 -4.04
N TYR A 112 15.99 7.65 -4.13
CA TYR A 112 16.84 6.51 -4.48
C TYR A 112 16.77 5.40 -3.43
N ASN A 113 16.85 5.76 -2.15
CA ASN A 113 16.79 4.80 -1.05
C ASN A 113 15.37 4.23 -0.85
N VAL A 114 14.31 5.03 -1.08
CA VAL A 114 12.91 4.55 -1.13
C VAL A 114 12.75 3.50 -2.22
N LEU A 115 13.22 3.78 -3.44
CA LEU A 115 13.18 2.84 -4.59
C LEU A 115 13.77 1.47 -4.22
N TRP A 116 14.98 1.45 -3.68
CA TRP A 116 15.66 0.18 -3.40
C TRP A 116 15.08 -0.55 -2.20
N THR A 117 14.59 0.18 -1.18
CA THR A 117 13.91 -0.43 -0.04
C THR A 117 12.56 -1.01 -0.45
N GLU A 118 11.77 -0.24 -1.20
CA GLU A 118 10.47 -0.67 -1.66
C GLU A 118 10.53 -1.92 -2.57
N ASN A 119 11.51 -1.98 -3.47
CA ASN A 119 11.69 -3.12 -4.37
C ASN A 119 11.81 -4.47 -3.63
N LEU A 120 12.24 -4.46 -2.37
CA LEU A 120 12.30 -5.64 -1.52
C LEU A 120 10.91 -6.13 -1.09
N SER A 121 9.91 -5.25 -1.02
CA SER A 121 8.56 -5.57 -0.56
C SER A 121 7.83 -6.58 -1.45
N THR A 122 8.13 -6.59 -2.75
CA THR A 122 7.53 -7.51 -3.73
C THR A 122 8.38 -8.74 -4.01
N HIS A 123 9.63 -8.76 -3.55
CA HIS A 123 10.66 -9.74 -3.95
C HIS A 123 10.25 -11.20 -3.70
N ASN A 124 9.89 -11.52 -2.47
CA ASN A 124 9.58 -12.90 -2.07
C ASN A 124 8.34 -13.44 -2.78
N ALA A 125 7.26 -12.64 -2.84
CA ALA A 125 6.03 -13.04 -3.53
C ALA A 125 6.24 -13.22 -5.02
N LYS A 126 7.01 -12.35 -5.69
CA LYS A 126 7.37 -12.53 -7.11
C LYS A 126 8.08 -13.85 -7.37
N ARG A 127 9.04 -14.21 -6.53
CA ARG A 127 9.77 -15.49 -6.63
C ARG A 127 8.91 -16.70 -6.29
N LYS A 128 8.03 -16.56 -5.30
CA LYS A 128 7.13 -17.64 -4.86
C LYS A 128 6.12 -18.02 -5.94
N TYR A 129 5.50 -17.03 -6.58
CA TYR A 129 4.40 -17.28 -7.49
C TYR A 129 4.82 -17.32 -8.96
N MET A 130 5.88 -16.61 -9.35
CA MET A 130 6.35 -16.49 -10.75
C MET A 130 5.19 -16.39 -11.75
N ARG A 131 4.15 -15.62 -11.39
CA ARG A 131 2.95 -15.44 -12.21
C ARG A 131 3.32 -14.93 -13.59
N THR A 132 2.82 -15.59 -14.62
CA THR A 132 3.03 -15.15 -16.01
C THR A 132 2.30 -13.82 -16.25
N ARG A 133 2.98 -12.86 -16.88
CA ARG A 133 2.41 -11.54 -17.19
C ARG A 133 1.38 -11.62 -18.32
N PRO A 134 0.37 -10.71 -18.38
CA PRO A 134 -0.69 -10.74 -19.40
C PRO A 134 -0.14 -10.79 -20.82
N PHE A 135 0.79 -9.91 -21.18
CA PHE A 135 1.36 -9.87 -22.53
C PHE A 135 2.06 -11.18 -22.91
N ALA A 136 2.71 -11.85 -21.97
CA ALA A 136 3.36 -13.14 -22.20
C ALA A 136 2.34 -14.29 -22.27
N GLN A 137 1.30 -14.25 -21.39
CA GLN A 137 0.23 -15.26 -21.35
C GLN A 137 -0.58 -15.29 -22.64
N TYR A 138 -0.86 -14.12 -23.22
CA TYR A 138 -1.70 -14.00 -24.42
C TYR A 138 -0.90 -13.77 -25.70
N ASN A 139 0.45 -13.90 -25.62
CA ASN A 139 1.35 -13.72 -26.74
C ASN A 139 1.16 -12.38 -27.49
N GLU A 140 1.03 -11.31 -26.72
CA GLU A 140 0.93 -9.94 -27.22
C GLU A 140 2.16 -9.12 -26.78
N HIS A 141 2.19 -7.83 -27.16
CA HIS A 141 3.17 -6.86 -26.71
C HIS A 141 2.60 -5.93 -25.66
N THR A 142 3.46 -5.43 -24.76
CA THR A 142 3.08 -4.31 -23.90
C THR A 142 2.92 -3.03 -24.72
N TRP A 143 2.11 -2.10 -24.22
CA TRP A 143 2.03 -0.74 -24.78
C TRP A 143 3.10 0.19 -24.21
N GLY A 144 3.83 -0.23 -23.19
CA GLY A 144 4.81 0.59 -22.47
C GLY A 144 6.12 0.74 -23.24
N ARG A 145 6.47 1.95 -23.64
CA ARG A 145 7.68 2.24 -24.45
C ARG A 145 8.99 1.98 -23.73
N PHE A 146 8.98 1.90 -22.41
CA PHE A 146 10.17 1.59 -21.59
C PHE A 146 10.18 0.14 -21.09
N ASP A 147 9.16 -0.66 -21.39
CA ASP A 147 9.09 -2.05 -20.95
C ASP A 147 10.11 -2.91 -21.70
N ASN A 148 11.03 -3.53 -20.95
CA ASN A 148 11.90 -4.58 -21.49
C ASN A 148 11.19 -5.93 -21.38
N GLU A 149 10.40 -6.30 -22.39
CA GLU A 149 9.61 -7.54 -22.40
C GLU A 149 10.47 -8.78 -22.19
N ARG A 150 11.71 -8.80 -22.68
CA ARG A 150 12.63 -9.93 -22.49
C ARG A 150 12.93 -10.18 -21.02
N GLU A 151 13.18 -9.11 -20.25
CA GLU A 151 13.41 -9.21 -18.81
C GLU A 151 12.11 -9.49 -18.05
N LEU A 152 11.02 -8.81 -18.44
CA LEU A 152 9.73 -8.95 -17.81
C LEU A 152 9.15 -10.38 -17.90
N ARG A 153 9.47 -11.14 -18.97
CA ARG A 153 9.07 -12.56 -19.09
C ARG A 153 9.65 -13.46 -18.00
N PHE A 154 10.78 -13.09 -17.43
CA PHE A 154 11.47 -13.85 -16.36
C PHE A 154 11.30 -13.23 -14.98
N ASN A 155 10.50 -12.19 -14.86
CA ASN A 155 10.18 -11.51 -13.59
C ASN A 155 8.68 -11.64 -13.31
N GLY A 156 8.31 -12.34 -12.24
CA GLY A 156 6.93 -12.61 -11.86
C GLY A 156 6.03 -11.37 -11.90
N SER A 157 4.79 -11.54 -12.39
CA SER A 157 3.81 -10.45 -12.50
C SER A 157 3.33 -9.97 -11.13
N TYR A 158 3.08 -10.88 -10.20
CA TYR A 158 2.44 -10.61 -8.91
C TYR A 158 3.46 -10.53 -7.75
N PRO A 159 3.38 -9.49 -6.90
CA PRO A 159 2.69 -8.21 -7.03
C PRO A 159 3.38 -7.25 -8.03
N SER A 160 2.70 -6.16 -8.44
CA SER A 160 3.30 -5.16 -9.33
C SER A 160 4.32 -4.27 -8.61
N GLY A 161 5.59 -4.39 -8.99
CA GLY A 161 6.66 -3.53 -8.44
C GLY A 161 6.58 -2.07 -8.89
N HIS A 162 6.09 -1.79 -10.11
CA HIS A 162 5.82 -0.41 -10.53
C HIS A 162 4.77 0.27 -9.63
N THR A 163 3.67 -0.44 -9.35
CA THR A 163 2.60 0.07 -8.51
C THR A 163 3.09 0.32 -7.09
N SER A 164 3.84 -0.63 -6.53
CA SER A 164 4.42 -0.52 -5.19
C SER A 164 5.36 0.69 -5.11
N LEU A 165 6.26 0.85 -6.10
CA LEU A 165 7.18 2.00 -6.19
C LEU A 165 6.46 3.33 -6.32
N GLY A 166 5.48 3.42 -7.23
CA GLY A 166 4.75 4.67 -7.47
C GLY A 166 3.99 5.14 -6.24
N TRP A 167 3.31 4.21 -5.56
CA TRP A 167 2.53 4.55 -4.38
C TRP A 167 3.41 4.87 -3.16
N SER A 168 4.43 4.07 -2.87
CA SER A 168 5.35 4.33 -1.76
C SER A 168 6.08 5.68 -1.93
N THR A 169 6.53 6.00 -3.15
CA THR A 169 7.15 7.28 -3.46
C THR A 169 6.17 8.44 -3.26
N ALA A 170 4.91 8.29 -3.71
CA ALA A 170 3.88 9.30 -3.54
C ALA A 170 3.56 9.57 -2.06
N LEU A 171 3.45 8.52 -1.23
CA LEU A 171 3.25 8.64 0.21
C LEU A 171 4.40 9.40 0.88
N VAL A 172 5.65 9.04 0.58
CA VAL A 172 6.84 9.70 1.15
C VAL A 172 6.94 11.17 0.71
N LEU A 173 6.64 11.47 -0.55
CA LEU A 173 6.63 12.85 -1.05
C LEU A 173 5.46 13.67 -0.48
N ALA A 174 4.28 13.07 -0.30
CA ALA A 174 3.15 13.73 0.36
C ALA A 174 3.46 14.05 1.82
N GLU A 175 4.17 13.19 2.53
CA GLU A 175 4.68 13.48 3.86
C GLU A 175 5.78 14.54 3.84
N MET A 176 6.66 14.54 2.85
CA MET A 176 7.70 15.55 2.69
C MET A 176 7.12 16.94 2.44
N VAL A 177 6.07 17.05 1.60
CA VAL A 177 5.46 18.29 1.12
C VAL A 177 3.93 18.20 1.20
N PRO A 178 3.32 18.35 2.40
CA PRO A 178 1.89 18.17 2.60
C PRO A 178 1.00 19.09 1.76
N GLU A 179 1.49 20.28 1.40
CA GLU A 179 0.75 21.21 0.54
C GLU A 179 0.54 20.72 -0.90
N LEU A 180 1.29 19.71 -1.34
CA LEU A 180 1.17 19.09 -2.66
C LEU A 180 0.61 17.65 -2.60
N GLN A 181 0.18 17.20 -1.42
CA GLN A 181 -0.19 15.80 -1.15
C GLN A 181 -1.23 15.24 -2.14
N ASP A 182 -2.29 16.00 -2.48
CA ASP A 182 -3.34 15.52 -3.38
C ASP A 182 -2.78 15.15 -4.76
N THR A 183 -1.97 16.04 -5.33
CA THR A 183 -1.38 15.84 -6.67
C THR A 183 -0.33 14.72 -6.66
N LEU A 184 0.50 14.66 -5.61
CA LEU A 184 1.53 13.62 -5.47
C LEU A 184 0.89 12.24 -5.34
N LEU A 185 -0.14 12.11 -4.49
CA LEU A 185 -0.88 10.86 -4.30
C LEU A 185 -1.65 10.45 -5.57
N ARG A 186 -2.30 11.40 -6.26
CA ARG A 186 -2.95 11.13 -7.56
C ARG A 186 -1.96 10.58 -8.58
N THR A 187 -0.77 11.18 -8.66
CA THR A 187 0.28 10.73 -9.58
C THR A 187 0.72 9.30 -9.28
N GLY A 188 0.97 8.96 -8.00
CA GLY A 188 1.34 7.60 -7.61
C GLY A 188 0.24 6.57 -7.86
N TYR A 189 -1.02 6.93 -7.63
CA TYR A 189 -2.17 6.09 -7.94
C TYR A 189 -2.26 5.80 -9.43
N GLN A 190 -2.23 6.83 -10.28
CA GLN A 190 -2.28 6.69 -11.74
C GLN A 190 -1.09 5.90 -12.31
N TYR A 191 0.11 6.08 -11.73
CA TYR A 191 1.30 5.32 -12.14
C TYR A 191 1.10 3.80 -11.94
N GLY A 192 0.45 3.39 -10.85
CA GLY A 192 0.07 2.00 -10.61
C GLY A 192 -0.96 1.49 -11.63
N GLU A 193 -2.06 2.23 -11.82
CA GLU A 193 -3.13 1.91 -12.77
C GLU A 193 -2.62 1.81 -14.22
N SER A 194 -1.60 2.58 -14.57
CA SER A 194 -0.95 2.56 -15.89
C SER A 194 -0.48 1.16 -16.28
N ARG A 195 -0.19 0.27 -15.32
CA ARG A 195 0.33 -1.08 -15.61
C ARG A 195 -0.70 -2.03 -16.20
N VAL A 196 -1.99 -1.84 -15.87
CA VAL A 196 -3.11 -2.56 -16.52
C VAL A 196 -3.29 -2.06 -17.95
N ILE A 197 -3.26 -0.73 -18.14
CA ILE A 197 -3.47 -0.10 -19.46
C ILE A 197 -2.40 -0.53 -20.47
N VAL A 198 -1.12 -0.53 -20.05
CA VAL A 198 -0.04 -0.99 -20.95
C VAL A 198 -0.01 -2.52 -21.13
N GLY A 199 -0.72 -3.28 -20.26
CA GLY A 199 -0.84 -4.72 -20.37
C GLY A 199 0.34 -5.51 -19.78
N ALA A 200 1.14 -4.88 -18.91
CA ALA A 200 2.27 -5.51 -18.24
C ALA A 200 1.89 -6.27 -16.96
N HIS A 201 0.73 -5.93 -16.37
CA HIS A 201 0.20 -6.50 -15.14
C HIS A 201 -1.30 -6.71 -15.22
N TYR A 202 -1.82 -7.64 -14.43
CA TYR A 202 -3.25 -7.79 -14.14
C TYR A 202 -3.69 -6.81 -13.06
N GLN A 203 -5.02 -6.57 -12.95
CA GLN A 203 -5.54 -5.69 -11.91
C GLN A 203 -5.21 -6.20 -10.50
N SER A 204 -5.32 -7.51 -10.26
CA SER A 204 -4.96 -8.10 -8.97
C SER A 204 -3.47 -7.96 -8.62
N ASP A 205 -2.55 -7.91 -9.62
CA ASP A 205 -1.14 -7.60 -9.39
C ASP A 205 -0.95 -6.15 -8.92
N VAL A 206 -1.73 -5.23 -9.51
CA VAL A 206 -1.73 -3.79 -9.19
C VAL A 206 -2.30 -3.57 -7.79
N ASP A 207 -3.45 -4.18 -7.48
CA ASP A 207 -4.08 -4.09 -6.16
C ASP A 207 -3.13 -4.58 -5.04
N ALA A 208 -2.45 -5.71 -5.25
CA ALA A 208 -1.44 -6.22 -4.33
C ALA A 208 -0.19 -5.33 -4.27
N GLY A 209 0.22 -4.76 -5.40
CA GLY A 209 1.36 -3.83 -5.49
C GLY A 209 1.16 -2.59 -4.63
N PHE A 210 -0.02 -2.00 -4.63
CA PHE A 210 -0.36 -0.89 -3.73
C PHE A 210 -0.15 -1.27 -2.26
N LEU A 211 -0.60 -2.45 -1.83
CA LEU A 211 -0.47 -2.90 -0.44
C LEU A 211 1.01 -3.16 -0.06
N CYS A 212 1.81 -3.67 -0.99
CA CYS A 212 3.26 -3.76 -0.80
C CYS A 212 3.89 -2.38 -0.59
N GLY A 213 3.48 -1.37 -1.37
CA GLY A 213 3.95 0.01 -1.22
C GLY A 213 3.59 0.62 0.14
N THR A 214 2.35 0.42 0.63
CA THR A 214 1.93 0.90 1.96
C THR A 214 2.75 0.25 3.07
N THR A 215 2.97 -1.08 2.97
CA THR A 215 3.77 -1.86 3.92
C THR A 215 5.22 -1.41 3.94
N ALA A 216 5.83 -1.18 2.77
CA ALA A 216 7.20 -0.70 2.67
C ALA A 216 7.39 0.65 3.39
N VAL A 217 6.43 1.58 3.23
CA VAL A 217 6.48 2.89 3.93
C VAL A 217 6.36 2.70 5.44
N ALA A 218 5.42 1.86 5.92
CA ALA A 218 5.26 1.59 7.35
C ALA A 218 6.57 1.06 7.99
N VAL A 219 7.25 0.10 7.35
CA VAL A 219 8.52 -0.42 7.90
C VAL A 219 9.68 0.57 7.75
N MET A 220 9.67 1.44 6.72
CA MET A 220 10.67 2.51 6.60
C MET A 220 10.57 3.51 7.76
N HIS A 221 9.36 3.81 8.26
CA HIS A 221 9.16 4.71 9.41
C HIS A 221 9.79 4.22 10.71
N ALA A 222 10.03 2.93 10.86
CA ALA A 222 10.79 2.38 11.98
C ALA A 222 12.32 2.63 11.87
N SER A 223 12.81 3.06 10.71
CA SER A 223 14.24 3.33 10.46
C SER A 223 14.62 4.76 10.78
N GLN A 224 15.57 4.95 11.69
CA GLN A 224 16.13 6.28 11.97
C GLN A 224 16.84 6.93 10.76
N TYR A 225 17.34 6.11 9.83
CA TYR A 225 17.99 6.61 8.60
C TYR A 225 16.96 7.20 7.65
N PHE A 226 15.78 6.57 7.53
CA PHE A 226 14.66 7.12 6.76
C PHE A 226 14.20 8.47 7.34
N GLN A 227 13.98 8.55 8.65
CA GLN A 227 13.57 9.80 9.31
C GLN A 227 14.59 10.94 9.08
N LYS A 228 15.88 10.62 9.16
CA LYS A 228 16.95 11.58 8.90
C LYS A 228 16.98 12.07 7.45
N ASP A 229 16.84 11.15 6.48
CA ASP A 229 16.87 11.51 5.06
C ASP A 229 15.61 12.29 4.65
N LEU A 230 14.44 11.93 5.19
CA LEU A 230 13.19 12.67 4.98
C LEU A 230 13.28 14.10 5.51
N GLU A 231 13.84 14.30 6.71
CA GLU A 231 14.03 15.62 7.27
C GLU A 231 15.07 16.44 6.48
N ALA A 232 16.12 15.82 5.99
CA ALA A 232 17.11 16.48 5.12
C ALA A 232 16.48 16.93 3.79
N ALA A 233 15.63 16.08 3.18
CA ALA A 233 14.89 16.38 1.96
C ALA A 233 13.89 17.53 2.17
N ARG A 234 13.17 17.56 3.30
CA ARG A 234 12.29 18.70 3.68
C ARG A 234 13.06 20.01 3.77
N LYS A 235 14.21 20.02 4.43
CA LYS A 235 15.07 21.21 4.55
C LYS A 235 15.57 21.69 3.19
N GLU A 236 15.97 20.76 2.32
CA GLU A 236 16.38 21.08 0.96
C GLU A 236 15.22 21.67 0.15
N TYR A 237 14.03 21.07 0.21
CA TYR A 237 12.80 21.62 -0.41
C TYR A 237 12.52 23.05 0.07
N CYS A 238 12.50 23.26 1.38
CA CYS A 238 12.27 24.59 1.96
C CYS A 238 13.30 25.63 1.47
N LYS A 239 14.57 25.25 1.39
CA LYS A 239 15.63 26.11 0.87
C LYS A 239 15.39 26.46 -0.60
N ILE A 240 15.02 25.50 -1.45
CA ILE A 240 14.76 25.73 -2.88
C ILE A 240 13.55 26.66 -3.06
N LYS A 241 12.49 26.47 -2.27
CA LYS A 241 11.27 27.28 -2.33
C LYS A 241 11.40 28.63 -1.63
N GLY A 242 12.48 28.91 -0.89
CA GLY A 242 12.64 30.13 -0.11
C GLY A 242 11.66 30.25 1.05
N ILE A 243 11.16 29.12 1.60
CA ILE A 243 10.23 29.07 2.73
C ILE A 243 10.95 28.59 4.00
N LYS A 244 10.45 28.99 5.17
CA LYS A 244 11.06 28.60 6.45
C LYS A 244 10.76 27.15 6.80
N ASN A 245 9.52 26.72 6.63
CA ASN A 245 9.04 25.35 6.90
C ASN A 245 7.95 25.00 5.88
N VAL A 246 7.74 23.70 5.63
CA VAL A 246 6.54 23.21 4.95
C VAL A 246 5.30 23.51 5.80
N SER A 247 4.13 23.65 5.17
CA SER A 247 2.89 23.96 5.89
C SER A 247 2.54 22.83 6.86
N GLN A 248 2.44 23.14 8.15
CA GLN A 248 1.94 22.20 9.18
C GLN A 248 0.43 22.32 9.41
N THR A 249 -0.21 23.30 8.77
CA THR A 249 -1.65 23.56 8.91
C THR A 249 -2.46 23.01 7.75
N GLN A 250 -1.84 22.25 6.87
CA GLN A 250 -2.54 21.57 5.78
C GLN A 250 -3.51 20.56 6.39
N GLY A 251 -4.76 20.54 5.91
CA GLY A 251 -5.73 19.51 6.24
C GLY A 251 -5.37 18.15 5.64
N PHE A 252 -6.14 17.12 5.96
CA PHE A 252 -6.01 15.81 5.32
C PHE A 252 -6.06 15.91 3.79
N PRO A 253 -5.43 14.95 3.07
CA PRO A 253 -5.56 14.91 1.63
C PRO A 253 -7.02 14.79 1.20
N ASN A 254 -7.35 15.27 0.00
CA ASN A 254 -8.68 15.17 -0.55
C ASN A 254 -8.81 13.91 -1.42
N GLY A 255 -9.41 12.85 -0.87
CA GLY A 255 -9.55 11.56 -1.55
C GLY A 255 -10.32 11.63 -2.88
N ALA A 256 -11.25 12.57 -3.04
CA ALA A 256 -11.98 12.77 -4.30
C ALA A 256 -11.09 13.34 -5.42
N LYS A 257 -9.93 13.91 -5.10
CA LYS A 257 -8.92 14.33 -6.09
C LYS A 257 -7.90 13.23 -6.40
N ILE A 258 -7.79 12.22 -5.51
CA ILE A 258 -6.80 11.16 -5.60
C ILE A 258 -7.37 9.94 -6.32
N PHE A 259 -8.57 9.50 -5.94
CA PHE A 259 -9.23 8.32 -6.49
C PHE A 259 -10.28 8.67 -7.53
N ASP A 260 -10.65 7.72 -8.38
CA ASP A 260 -11.67 7.90 -9.42
C ASP A 260 -13.11 7.77 -8.89
N GLY A 261 -13.26 7.65 -7.56
CA GLY A 261 -14.55 7.44 -6.91
C GLY A 261 -14.95 5.96 -6.83
N PRO A 262 -16.18 5.67 -6.36
CA PRO A 262 -16.68 4.31 -6.26
C PRO A 262 -16.92 3.69 -7.64
N VAL A 263 -16.80 2.38 -7.73
CA VAL A 263 -17.17 1.61 -8.92
C VAL A 263 -18.68 1.68 -9.10
N THR A 264 -19.13 2.20 -10.24
CA THR A 264 -20.53 2.33 -10.65
C THR A 264 -20.93 1.25 -11.64
N GLU A 265 -22.24 1.10 -11.93
CA GLU A 265 -22.77 0.04 -12.81
C GLU A 265 -22.27 0.13 -14.26
N ASP A 266 -21.94 1.31 -14.72
CA ASP A 266 -21.36 1.57 -16.04
C ASP A 266 -19.82 1.44 -16.06
N SER A 267 -19.21 1.21 -14.90
CA SER A 267 -17.77 0.98 -14.78
C SER A 267 -17.40 -0.43 -15.29
N HIS A 268 -16.29 -0.52 -16.00
CA HIS A 268 -15.68 -1.79 -16.40
C HIS A 268 -15.32 -2.71 -15.20
N ARG A 269 -15.24 -2.19 -13.98
CA ARG A 269 -14.92 -2.94 -12.74
C ARG A 269 -16.17 -3.47 -12.02
N PHE A 270 -17.39 -3.07 -12.41
CA PHE A 270 -18.61 -3.40 -11.67
C PHE A 270 -18.85 -4.91 -11.55
N TYR A 271 -18.74 -5.64 -12.65
CA TYR A 271 -18.94 -7.08 -12.62
C TYR A 271 -17.89 -7.83 -11.79
N GLY A 272 -16.65 -7.34 -11.78
CA GLY A 272 -15.59 -7.86 -10.91
C GLY A 272 -15.93 -7.71 -9.43
N ASP A 273 -16.47 -6.56 -9.02
CA ASP A 273 -16.96 -6.34 -7.66
C ASP A 273 -18.10 -7.28 -7.29
N VAL A 274 -19.07 -7.44 -8.19
CA VAL A 274 -20.22 -8.33 -7.97
C VAL A 274 -19.80 -9.80 -7.87
N ILE A 275 -18.94 -10.26 -8.78
CA ILE A 275 -18.42 -11.63 -8.78
C ILE A 275 -17.68 -11.94 -7.48
N LYS A 276 -16.70 -11.10 -7.14
CA LYS A 276 -15.89 -11.27 -5.91
C LYS A 276 -16.74 -11.19 -4.63
N TYR A 277 -17.80 -10.37 -4.64
CA TYR A 277 -18.76 -10.35 -3.53
C TYR A 277 -19.49 -11.69 -3.40
N TYR A 278 -20.02 -12.23 -4.50
CA TYR A 278 -20.73 -13.52 -4.45
C TYR A 278 -19.81 -14.70 -4.11
N GLU A 279 -18.53 -14.66 -4.46
CA GLU A 279 -17.55 -15.68 -4.07
C GLU A 279 -17.35 -15.77 -2.54
N THR A 280 -17.62 -14.71 -1.79
CA THR A 280 -17.49 -14.72 -0.32
C THR A 280 -18.70 -15.30 0.41
N LEU A 281 -19.86 -15.44 -0.25
CA LEU A 281 -21.10 -15.88 0.43
C LEU A 281 -20.99 -17.26 1.09
N PRO A 282 -20.36 -18.29 0.47
CA PRO A 282 -20.20 -19.59 1.13
C PRO A 282 -19.38 -19.54 2.42
N GLU A 283 -18.49 -18.56 2.57
CA GLU A 283 -17.67 -18.42 3.75
C GLU A 283 -18.46 -17.98 4.99
N ARG A 284 -19.65 -17.44 4.82
CA ARG A 284 -20.54 -16.99 5.91
C ARG A 284 -20.92 -18.09 6.89
N GLU A 285 -20.99 -19.33 6.40
CA GLU A 285 -21.38 -20.52 7.18
C GLU A 285 -20.17 -21.29 7.73
N THR A 286 -18.99 -20.68 7.72
CA THR A 286 -17.74 -21.26 8.20
C THR A 286 -17.18 -20.47 9.39
N GLU A 287 -16.07 -20.95 10.00
CA GLU A 287 -15.31 -20.19 11.02
C GLU A 287 -14.91 -18.81 10.51
N ARG A 288 -14.68 -18.65 9.19
CA ARG A 288 -14.36 -17.36 8.60
C ARG A 288 -15.53 -16.37 8.67
N GLY A 289 -16.78 -16.87 8.59
CA GLY A 289 -17.98 -16.06 8.80
C GLY A 289 -18.12 -15.61 10.26
N GLU A 290 -17.84 -16.49 11.24
CA GLU A 290 -17.84 -16.11 12.66
C GLU A 290 -16.76 -15.05 12.95
N GLN A 291 -15.57 -15.18 12.36
CA GLN A 291 -14.55 -14.14 12.43
C GLN A 291 -15.03 -12.82 11.82
N ALA A 292 -15.76 -12.86 10.69
CA ALA A 292 -16.30 -11.65 10.06
C ALA A 292 -17.36 -10.95 10.91
N LYS A 293 -18.14 -11.69 11.71
CA LYS A 293 -19.03 -11.12 12.73
C LYS A 293 -18.27 -10.45 13.86
N ALA A 294 -17.24 -11.10 14.39
CA ALA A 294 -16.41 -10.54 15.46
C ALA A 294 -15.71 -9.25 15.01
N ASP A 295 -15.32 -9.16 13.74
CA ASP A 295 -14.67 -7.98 13.13
C ASP A 295 -15.63 -6.79 12.95
N ALA A 296 -16.90 -6.91 13.30
CA ALA A 296 -17.82 -5.76 13.31
C ALA A 296 -17.48 -4.78 14.45
N ASP A 297 -16.94 -5.27 15.57
CA ASP A 297 -16.42 -4.41 16.65
C ASP A 297 -15.07 -3.79 16.22
N ASN A 298 -15.08 -2.49 15.97
CA ASN A 298 -13.88 -1.71 15.63
C ASN A 298 -13.39 -0.82 16.78
N SER A 299 -13.80 -1.09 18.01
CA SER A 299 -13.22 -0.44 19.19
C SER A 299 -11.73 -0.73 19.31
N VAL A 300 -10.96 0.18 19.91
CA VAL A 300 -9.51 -0.02 20.04
C VAL A 300 -9.19 -1.26 20.86
N ASP A 301 -9.99 -1.58 21.89
CA ASP A 301 -9.79 -2.79 22.69
C ASP A 301 -9.99 -4.08 21.87
N ALA A 302 -11.02 -4.12 21.02
CA ALA A 302 -11.22 -5.21 20.06
C ALA A 302 -10.09 -5.28 19.03
N MET A 303 -9.60 -4.14 18.55
CA MET A 303 -8.48 -4.08 17.59
C MET A 303 -7.16 -4.54 18.22
N MET A 304 -6.85 -4.14 19.46
CA MET A 304 -5.67 -4.60 20.16
C MET A 304 -5.72 -6.14 20.35
N LYS A 305 -6.86 -6.70 20.73
CA LYS A 305 -7.05 -8.15 20.79
C LYS A 305 -6.89 -8.82 19.42
N THR A 306 -7.46 -8.21 18.37
CA THR A 306 -7.44 -8.71 16.99
C THR A 306 -6.01 -8.78 16.43
N PHE A 307 -5.17 -7.81 16.74
CA PHE A 307 -3.80 -7.70 16.25
C PHE A 307 -2.75 -8.28 17.19
N SER A 308 -3.13 -8.72 18.39
CA SER A 308 -2.21 -9.46 19.27
C SER A 308 -1.76 -10.76 18.61
N THR A 309 -0.46 -11.02 18.67
CA THR A 309 0.18 -12.23 18.17
C THR A 309 1.01 -12.86 19.28
N ALA A 310 1.49 -14.09 19.10
CA ALA A 310 2.39 -14.72 20.05
C ALA A 310 3.70 -13.94 20.26
N ALA A 311 4.14 -13.17 19.26
CA ALA A 311 5.33 -12.34 19.35
C ALA A 311 5.05 -10.91 19.82
N PHE A 312 3.78 -10.48 19.81
CA PHE A 312 3.37 -9.12 20.16
C PHE A 312 2.00 -9.11 20.80
N GLU A 313 1.95 -9.37 22.09
CA GLU A 313 0.72 -9.30 22.87
C GLU A 313 0.52 -7.88 23.39
N ILE A 314 -0.64 -7.28 23.07
CA ILE A 314 -0.98 -5.89 23.43
C ILE A 314 -2.38 -5.80 24.03
N SER A 315 -2.52 -4.97 25.06
CA SER A 315 -3.80 -4.64 25.68
C SER A 315 -3.76 -3.22 26.24
N ARG A 316 -4.93 -2.61 26.45
CA ARG A 316 -5.02 -1.25 27.02
C ARG A 316 -4.35 -1.15 28.39
N ASP A 317 -4.53 -2.17 29.22
CA ASP A 317 -3.96 -2.20 30.57
C ASP A 317 -2.43 -2.31 30.57
N SER A 318 -1.89 -3.13 29.66
CA SER A 318 -0.45 -3.37 29.55
C SER A 318 0.28 -2.32 28.71
N ASN A 319 -0.41 -1.73 27.73
CA ASN A 319 0.16 -0.83 26.75
C ASN A 319 -0.69 0.45 26.55
N PRO A 320 -0.85 1.28 27.61
CA PRO A 320 -1.71 2.47 27.56
C PRO A 320 -1.23 3.51 26.55
N ALA A 321 0.07 3.64 26.28
CA ALA A 321 0.58 4.57 25.27
C ALA A 321 0.29 4.09 23.84
N ILE A 322 0.37 2.78 23.59
CA ILE A 322 -0.08 2.21 22.32
C ILE A 322 -1.58 2.42 22.16
N ALA A 323 -2.39 2.14 23.19
CA ALA A 323 -3.83 2.35 23.16
C ALA A 323 -4.20 3.80 22.81
N ALA A 324 -3.55 4.78 23.44
CA ALA A 324 -3.76 6.22 23.13
C ALA A 324 -3.40 6.59 21.70
N LEU A 325 -2.31 6.03 21.15
CA LEU A 325 -1.92 6.20 19.76
C LEU A 325 -2.96 5.59 18.81
N LEU A 326 -3.46 4.39 19.12
CA LEU A 326 -4.48 3.72 18.31
C LEU A 326 -5.83 4.45 18.38
N ASP A 327 -6.25 4.94 19.56
CA ASP A 327 -7.47 5.76 19.71
C ASP A 327 -7.40 7.01 18.82
N TYR A 328 -6.33 7.78 18.92
CA TYR A 328 -6.12 8.98 18.11
C TYR A 328 -6.12 8.67 16.61
N THR A 329 -5.41 7.62 16.22
CA THR A 329 -5.33 7.22 14.81
C THR A 329 -6.69 6.79 14.28
N ARG A 330 -7.42 5.94 15.04
CA ARG A 330 -8.76 5.46 14.67
C ARG A 330 -9.74 6.61 14.47
N GLU A 331 -9.77 7.60 15.34
CA GLU A 331 -10.65 8.77 15.22
C GLU A 331 -10.38 9.52 13.89
N ASN A 332 -9.12 9.72 13.55
CA ASN A 332 -8.75 10.39 12.30
C ASN A 332 -9.08 9.55 11.06
N LEU A 333 -8.90 8.21 11.10
CA LEU A 333 -9.32 7.32 10.02
C LEU A 333 -10.85 7.32 9.81
N ILE A 334 -11.64 7.35 10.88
CA ILE A 334 -13.10 7.50 10.79
C ILE A 334 -13.46 8.84 10.13
N LYS A 335 -12.80 9.91 10.54
CA LYS A 335 -13.02 11.25 9.99
C LYS A 335 -12.73 11.28 8.49
N THR A 336 -11.58 10.80 8.06
CA THR A 336 -11.16 10.81 6.64
C THR A 336 -12.02 9.89 5.78
N ALA A 337 -12.43 8.72 6.29
CA ALA A 337 -13.40 7.85 5.63
C ALA A 337 -14.74 8.56 5.41
N GLY A 338 -15.22 9.27 6.44
CA GLY A 338 -16.46 10.05 6.36
C GLY A 338 -16.37 11.21 5.37
N GLU A 339 -15.27 11.96 5.37
CA GLU A 339 -15.04 13.06 4.43
C GLU A 339 -15.05 12.56 2.97
N LEU A 340 -14.37 11.45 2.66
CA LEU A 340 -14.40 10.86 1.33
C LEU A 340 -15.76 10.28 0.99
N GLY A 341 -16.40 9.57 1.92
CA GLY A 341 -17.74 8.98 1.73
C GLY A 341 -18.84 10.00 1.45
N ASN A 342 -18.71 11.21 1.99
CA ASN A 342 -19.65 12.31 1.74
C ASN A 342 -19.52 12.92 0.33
N THR A 343 -18.46 12.63 -0.41
CA THR A 343 -18.29 13.15 -1.78
C THR A 343 -19.10 12.37 -2.82
N THR A 344 -19.36 11.09 -2.57
CA THR A 344 -20.08 10.23 -3.52
C THR A 344 -20.76 9.08 -2.78
N PHE A 345 -22.09 9.01 -2.91
CA PHE A 345 -22.86 7.91 -2.34
C PHE A 345 -22.76 6.64 -3.19
N ARG A 346 -22.52 5.50 -2.54
CA ARG A 346 -22.61 4.17 -3.13
C ARG A 346 -23.53 3.29 -2.28
N GLU A 347 -24.57 2.74 -2.90
CA GLU A 347 -25.47 1.82 -2.22
C GLU A 347 -24.75 0.54 -1.81
N ARG A 348 -25.03 0.03 -0.60
CA ARG A 348 -24.38 -1.16 -0.08
C ARG A 348 -24.82 -2.43 -0.82
N PRO A 349 -23.93 -3.47 -0.94
CA PRO A 349 -24.25 -4.69 -1.70
C PRO A 349 -25.55 -5.38 -1.23
N TYR A 350 -25.79 -5.50 0.07
CA TYR A 350 -26.98 -6.14 0.61
C TYR A 350 -28.29 -5.39 0.30
N VAL A 351 -28.21 -4.09 0.03
CA VAL A 351 -29.35 -3.28 -0.42
C VAL A 351 -29.53 -3.42 -1.93
N ARG A 352 -28.44 -3.30 -2.69
CA ARG A 352 -28.45 -3.23 -4.16
C ARG A 352 -28.62 -4.60 -4.83
N LEU A 353 -27.91 -5.62 -4.33
CA LEU A 353 -27.83 -6.94 -4.95
C LEU A 353 -28.84 -7.90 -4.33
N ASN A 354 -30.07 -7.94 -4.87
CA ASN A 354 -31.14 -8.85 -4.46
C ASN A 354 -31.40 -8.85 -2.93
N PRO A 355 -31.97 -7.80 -2.36
CA PRO A 355 -32.15 -7.63 -0.90
C PRO A 355 -32.96 -8.73 -0.23
N ARG A 356 -33.73 -9.52 -0.99
CA ARG A 356 -34.49 -10.66 -0.42
C ARG A 356 -33.62 -11.89 -0.14
N ARG A 357 -32.47 -12.03 -0.79
CA ARG A 357 -31.52 -13.14 -0.66
C ARG A 357 -30.19 -12.80 -0.05
N ASN A 358 -29.74 -11.55 -0.16
CA ASN A 358 -28.44 -11.07 0.29
C ASN A 358 -28.58 -10.33 1.61
N LYS A 359 -28.93 -11.03 2.67
CA LYS A 359 -28.87 -10.47 4.02
C LYS A 359 -27.40 -10.32 4.46
N THR A 360 -27.17 -9.44 5.41
CA THR A 360 -25.87 -9.33 6.08
C THR A 360 -25.70 -10.45 7.11
N LEU A 361 -24.49 -10.63 7.61
CA LEU A 361 -24.22 -11.56 8.72
C LEU A 361 -24.76 -11.06 10.06
N ILE A 362 -24.99 -9.73 10.20
CA ILE A 362 -25.47 -9.09 11.43
C ILE A 362 -26.71 -8.28 11.05
N SER A 363 -27.87 -8.88 11.18
CA SER A 363 -29.13 -8.30 10.70
C SER A 363 -29.54 -7.02 11.45
N GLU A 364 -29.07 -6.85 12.69
CA GLU A 364 -29.35 -5.68 13.54
C GLU A 364 -28.76 -4.39 12.96
N ASP A 365 -27.69 -4.50 12.18
CA ASP A 365 -27.04 -3.34 11.55
C ASP A 365 -27.70 -2.91 10.23
N GLU A 366 -28.54 -3.74 9.62
CA GLU A 366 -29.07 -3.49 8.27
C GLU A 366 -29.87 -2.19 8.17
N ASP A 367 -30.78 -1.94 9.11
CA ASP A 367 -31.61 -0.73 9.09
C ASP A 367 -30.80 0.53 9.37
N THR A 368 -29.80 0.44 10.25
CA THR A 368 -28.91 1.56 10.59
C THR A 368 -28.00 1.95 9.43
N LEU A 369 -27.49 0.96 8.69
CA LEU A 369 -26.49 1.18 7.63
C LEU A 369 -27.11 1.37 6.24
N LYS A 370 -28.39 1.04 6.03
CA LYS A 370 -29.05 1.06 4.72
C LYS A 370 -28.98 2.42 4.02
N GLY A 371 -29.08 3.52 4.78
CA GLY A 371 -29.00 4.90 4.25
C GLY A 371 -27.59 5.46 4.19
N THR A 372 -26.55 4.69 4.55
CA THR A 372 -25.17 5.15 4.56
C THR A 372 -24.40 4.61 3.34
N THR A 373 -23.40 5.37 2.88
CA THR A 373 -22.57 4.94 1.75
C THR A 373 -21.72 3.69 2.09
N SER A 374 -21.51 2.80 1.12
CA SER A 374 -20.54 1.71 1.25
C SER A 374 -19.09 2.16 0.99
N TYR A 375 -18.90 3.28 0.30
CA TYR A 375 -17.60 3.77 -0.16
C TYR A 375 -17.12 4.99 0.63
N PRO A 376 -15.83 5.01 1.06
CA PRO A 376 -14.96 3.84 1.24
C PRO A 376 -15.39 3.02 2.46
N SER A 377 -14.81 1.83 2.64
CA SER A 377 -15.09 0.99 3.81
C SER A 377 -14.38 1.50 5.06
N THR A 378 -15.07 2.24 5.94
CA THR A 378 -14.48 2.79 7.19
C THR A 378 -13.80 1.72 8.05
N HIS A 379 -14.43 0.54 8.22
CA HIS A 379 -13.82 -0.55 8.97
C HIS A 379 -12.49 -1.04 8.34
N SER A 380 -12.46 -1.12 7.01
CA SER A 380 -11.24 -1.56 6.29
C SER A 380 -10.13 -0.52 6.39
N GLU A 381 -10.50 0.76 6.40
CA GLU A 381 -9.56 1.86 6.61
C GLU A 381 -8.93 1.76 8.00
N ILE A 382 -9.77 1.60 9.04
CA ILE A 382 -9.30 1.40 10.43
C ILE A 382 -8.39 0.16 10.50
N GLY A 383 -8.87 -1.00 10.03
CA GLY A 383 -8.13 -2.26 10.13
C GLY A 383 -6.75 -2.21 9.48
N TRP A 384 -6.67 -1.69 8.25
CA TRP A 384 -5.39 -1.59 7.56
C TRP A 384 -4.49 -0.49 8.12
N GLY A 385 -5.04 0.67 8.46
CA GLY A 385 -4.29 1.78 9.06
C GLY A 385 -3.67 1.41 10.41
N LEU A 386 -4.43 0.77 11.30
CA LEU A 386 -3.89 0.31 12.58
C LEU A 386 -2.88 -0.84 12.41
N ALA A 387 -3.09 -1.75 11.44
CA ALA A 387 -2.10 -2.78 11.13
C ALA A 387 -0.77 -2.18 10.67
N LEU A 388 -0.77 -1.21 9.76
CA LEU A 388 0.43 -0.51 9.31
C LEU A 388 1.15 0.18 10.48
N LEU A 389 0.40 0.85 11.35
CA LEU A 389 0.96 1.54 12.52
C LEU A 389 1.58 0.57 13.53
N LEU A 390 0.92 -0.57 13.79
CA LEU A 390 1.46 -1.63 14.66
C LEU A 390 2.71 -2.28 14.07
N VAL A 391 2.80 -2.40 12.74
CA VAL A 391 4.02 -2.88 12.06
C VAL A 391 5.17 -1.86 12.15
N GLU A 392 4.86 -0.56 12.19
CA GLU A 392 5.87 0.47 12.38
C GLU A 392 6.52 0.40 13.78
N ILE A 393 5.70 0.19 14.83
CA ILE A 393 6.17 0.25 16.22
C ILE A 393 6.54 -1.10 16.81
N GLY A 394 5.93 -2.19 16.34
CA GLY A 394 6.03 -3.54 16.89
C GLY A 394 7.26 -4.32 16.45
N PRO A 395 7.43 -5.54 16.98
CA PRO A 395 8.52 -6.43 16.59
C PRO A 395 8.33 -6.96 15.17
N ARG A 396 9.44 -7.15 14.47
CA ARG A 396 9.44 -7.59 13.06
C ARG A 396 8.80 -8.96 12.85
N GLU A 397 8.96 -9.83 13.82
CA GLU A 397 8.42 -11.20 13.83
C GLU A 397 6.89 -11.23 13.76
N ALA A 398 6.22 -10.20 14.29
CA ALA A 398 4.76 -10.09 14.26
C ALA A 398 4.22 -9.46 12.96
N ALA A 399 5.07 -8.86 12.14
CA ALA A 399 4.63 -8.01 11.04
C ALA A 399 3.76 -8.75 9.99
N ASN A 400 4.13 -9.97 9.61
CA ASN A 400 3.34 -10.76 8.64
C ASN A 400 1.96 -11.12 9.19
N ASP A 401 1.87 -11.51 10.45
CA ASP A 401 0.61 -11.89 11.11
C ASP A 401 -0.31 -10.68 11.24
N ILE A 402 0.24 -9.53 11.67
CA ILE A 402 -0.51 -8.27 11.80
C ILE A 402 -1.04 -7.82 10.43
N LEU A 403 -0.21 -7.81 9.38
CA LEU A 403 -0.62 -7.41 8.04
C LEU A 403 -1.65 -8.38 7.44
N GLY A 404 -1.43 -9.69 7.58
CA GLY A 404 -2.38 -10.71 7.14
C GLY A 404 -3.73 -10.52 7.84
N ARG A 405 -3.70 -10.25 9.15
CA ARG A 405 -4.93 -10.00 9.92
C ARG A 405 -5.62 -8.70 9.50
N GLY A 406 -4.85 -7.62 9.22
CA GLY A 406 -5.40 -6.36 8.70
C GLY A 406 -6.02 -6.51 7.32
N PHE A 407 -5.43 -7.33 6.45
CA PHE A 407 -6.00 -7.68 5.15
C PHE A 407 -7.34 -8.42 5.32
N GLU A 408 -7.38 -9.47 6.15
CA GLU A 408 -8.59 -10.27 6.42
C GLU A 408 -9.67 -9.45 7.15
N TYR A 409 -9.29 -8.52 8.02
CA TYR A 409 -10.23 -7.61 8.69
C TYR A 409 -11.04 -6.79 7.67
N GLY A 410 -10.39 -6.23 6.65
CA GLY A 410 -11.10 -5.55 5.57
C GLY A 410 -11.97 -6.51 4.75
N ARG A 411 -11.49 -7.72 4.45
CA ARG A 411 -12.25 -8.75 3.72
C ARG A 411 -13.51 -9.20 4.48
N SER A 412 -13.49 -9.17 5.81
CA SER A 412 -14.65 -9.44 6.67
C SER A 412 -15.86 -8.58 6.31
N ARG A 413 -15.65 -7.35 5.83
CA ARG A 413 -16.75 -6.44 5.43
C ARG A 413 -17.42 -6.88 4.13
N VAL A 414 -16.69 -7.53 3.22
CA VAL A 414 -17.26 -8.15 2.01
C VAL A 414 -18.04 -9.39 2.37
N ILE A 415 -17.45 -10.29 3.19
CA ILE A 415 -18.09 -11.51 3.67
C ILE A 415 -19.37 -11.18 4.42
N ALA A 416 -19.34 -10.20 5.33
CA ALA A 416 -20.51 -9.76 6.08
C ALA A 416 -21.59 -9.08 5.23
N GLY A 417 -21.27 -8.63 4.02
CA GLY A 417 -22.25 -8.09 3.07
C GLY A 417 -22.37 -6.57 3.05
N TYR A 418 -21.48 -5.86 3.74
CA TYR A 418 -21.60 -4.39 3.91
C TYR A 418 -20.91 -3.57 2.85
N ASN A 419 -19.82 -4.09 2.24
CA ASN A 419 -19.00 -3.36 1.30
C ASN A 419 -18.63 -4.22 0.09
N TYR A 420 -18.38 -3.57 -1.05
CA TYR A 420 -17.79 -4.21 -2.20
C TYR A 420 -16.27 -4.36 -2.04
N PRO A 421 -15.62 -5.29 -2.75
CA PRO A 421 -14.16 -5.43 -2.74
C PRO A 421 -13.41 -4.14 -3.08
N SER A 422 -13.90 -3.34 -4.04
CA SER A 422 -13.28 -2.07 -4.42
C SER A 422 -13.41 -0.99 -3.33
N ASP A 423 -14.50 -0.98 -2.53
CA ASP A 423 -14.63 -0.08 -1.38
C ASP A 423 -13.56 -0.38 -0.33
N VAL A 424 -13.26 -1.67 -0.13
CA VAL A 424 -12.23 -2.16 0.80
C VAL A 424 -10.84 -1.82 0.29
N GLN A 425 -10.58 -1.99 -1.01
CA GLN A 425 -9.28 -1.66 -1.60
C GLN A 425 -8.98 -0.15 -1.51
N THR A 426 -9.94 0.70 -1.89
CA THR A 426 -9.77 2.16 -1.74
C THR A 426 -9.53 2.55 -0.28
N ALA A 427 -10.26 1.95 0.65
CA ALA A 427 -10.10 2.22 2.09
C ALA A 427 -8.67 1.89 2.59
N ARG A 428 -8.05 0.81 2.13
CA ARG A 428 -6.67 0.46 2.49
C ARG A 428 -5.66 1.47 1.96
N LEU A 429 -5.84 1.96 0.73
CA LEU A 429 -5.00 3.00 0.17
C LEU A 429 -5.21 4.31 0.92
N TRP A 430 -6.46 4.65 1.20
CA TRP A 430 -6.83 5.86 1.91
C TRP A 430 -6.26 5.89 3.33
N ALA A 431 -6.27 4.76 4.04
CA ALA A 431 -5.60 4.62 5.34
C ALA A 431 -4.12 4.99 5.27
N SER A 432 -3.40 4.54 4.24
CA SER A 432 -1.97 4.86 4.09
C SER A 432 -1.72 6.33 3.79
N ALA A 433 -2.58 6.98 2.98
CA ALA A 433 -2.51 8.41 2.72
C ALA A 433 -2.81 9.25 3.98
N THR A 434 -3.82 8.83 4.78
CA THR A 434 -4.12 9.42 6.08
C THR A 434 -2.96 9.29 7.04
N LEU A 435 -2.31 8.12 7.13
CA LEU A 435 -1.12 7.92 7.97
C LEU A 435 0.06 8.78 7.52
N ALA A 436 0.33 8.88 6.22
CA ALA A 436 1.39 9.76 5.70
C ALA A 436 1.17 11.22 6.14
N HIS A 437 -0.09 11.68 6.12
CA HIS A 437 -0.44 13.00 6.66
C HIS A 437 -0.23 13.08 8.18
N LEU A 438 -0.70 12.08 8.95
CA LEU A 438 -0.55 12.04 10.41
C LEU A 438 0.91 12.12 10.85
N HIS A 439 1.85 11.52 10.11
CA HIS A 439 3.29 11.65 10.36
C HIS A 439 3.82 13.10 10.20
N THR A 440 3.02 14.03 9.68
CA THR A 440 3.36 15.47 9.68
C THR A 440 2.84 16.20 10.91
N VAL A 441 1.84 15.64 11.62
CA VAL A 441 1.11 16.25 12.73
C VAL A 441 1.91 16.11 14.05
N PRO A 442 2.17 17.22 14.78
CA PRO A 442 2.97 17.18 16.02
C PRO A 442 2.38 16.28 17.12
N GLU A 443 1.05 16.30 17.30
CA GLU A 443 0.36 15.48 18.31
C GLU A 443 0.54 13.98 18.02
N PHE A 444 0.33 13.56 16.78
CA PHE A 444 0.57 12.18 16.38
C PHE A 444 2.01 11.75 16.66
N LYS A 445 3.00 12.59 16.32
CA LYS A 445 4.42 12.30 16.59
C LYS A 445 4.73 12.11 18.07
N GLN A 446 4.07 12.87 18.95
CA GLN A 446 4.22 12.73 20.39
C GLN A 446 3.66 11.40 20.89
N LEU A 447 2.45 11.03 20.43
CA LEU A 447 1.82 9.74 20.76
C LEU A 447 2.64 8.56 20.22
N LEU A 448 3.11 8.67 18.97
CA LEU A 448 3.96 7.66 18.34
C LEU A 448 5.27 7.45 19.12
N GLN A 449 5.91 8.54 19.57
CA GLN A 449 7.13 8.43 20.37
C GLN A 449 6.84 7.80 21.73
N ALA A 450 5.74 8.16 22.38
CA ALA A 450 5.34 7.56 23.66
C ALA A 450 5.09 6.06 23.52
N ALA A 451 4.44 5.61 22.45
CA ALA A 451 4.23 4.18 22.18
C ALA A 451 5.56 3.43 21.90
N LYS A 452 6.48 4.05 21.15
CA LYS A 452 7.83 3.49 20.91
C LYS A 452 8.64 3.40 22.22
N ASP A 453 8.55 4.40 23.10
CA ASP A 453 9.24 4.42 24.41
C ASP A 453 8.63 3.40 25.37
N GLU A 454 7.32 3.13 25.30
CA GLU A 454 6.66 2.08 26.09
C GLU A 454 7.19 0.69 25.73
N LEU A 455 7.39 0.41 24.43
CA LEU A 455 7.96 -0.86 23.96
C LEU A 455 9.46 -0.98 24.23
N ASN A 456 10.19 0.13 24.16
CA ASN A 456 11.63 0.20 24.33
C ASN A 456 12.00 1.32 25.30
N PRO A 457 11.79 1.12 26.61
CA PRO A 457 12.05 2.16 27.60
C PRO A 457 13.49 2.69 27.49
N PRO A 458 13.70 4.02 27.41
CA PRO A 458 15.03 4.58 27.38
C PRO A 458 15.82 4.12 28.60
N ALA A 459 17.09 3.72 28.39
CA ALA A 459 17.95 3.24 29.47
C ALA A 459 17.97 4.27 30.61
N LYS A 460 17.54 3.87 31.81
CA LYS A 460 17.54 4.75 33.00
C LYS A 460 18.92 5.36 33.14
N GLY A 461 19.05 6.64 32.87
CA GLY A 461 20.31 7.36 32.96
C GLY A 461 20.94 7.11 34.34
N LYS A 462 22.18 6.60 34.36
CA LYS A 462 22.95 6.48 35.59
C LYS A 462 22.95 7.85 36.24
N LYS A 463 22.21 8.04 37.36
CA LYS A 463 22.31 9.22 38.17
C LYS A 463 23.78 9.39 38.49
N LYS A 464 24.44 10.41 37.92
CA LYS A 464 25.78 10.84 38.36
C LYS A 464 25.63 11.13 39.85
N LYS A 465 26.18 10.24 40.71
CA LYS A 465 26.41 10.58 42.09
C LYS A 465 27.31 11.79 42.10
N LYS A 466 26.79 12.93 42.57
CA LYS A 466 27.58 14.08 42.94
C LYS A 466 28.34 13.75 44.24
#